data_6a4d351bb8f343cef79bd46ed7006908
#
_entry.id   6a4d351bb8f343cef79bd46ed7006908
#
_cell.length_a   1.000
_cell.length_b   1.000
_cell.length_c   1.000
_cell.angle_alpha   90.00
_cell.angle_beta   90.00
_cell.angle_gamma   90.00
#
_symmetry.space_group_name_H-M   'P 1'
#
loop_
_entity.id
_entity.type
_entity.pdbx_description
1 polymer ?
#
loop_
_entity_poly.entity_id
_entity_poly.type
_entity_poly.pdbx_seq_one_letter_code
_entity_poly.pdbx_strand_id
1 'polypeptide(L)'
;MQTTLLARRRRFGWVALAVAAGALLGGCASLTGPREVAVPLERLQRGLEQKFPLQQRALGVFELQLARPQVTVLRDNDRLALAADVSITSPLLRQAVQGSVSLSGRLLVDNVRNAVVLGDAHIDRFTVGGADERLQGQLTAAANVVAEKLVRDMPVYHFRPDELRYLGVQYVPTTIRTTADGLAIRFEPAK
;
A
#
# COMPACT_ATOMS: atom_id res chain seq x y z
N MET A 1 6.29 58.24 -53.96
CA MET A 1 5.77 56.90 -53.87
C MET A 1 6.64 56.04 -52.90
N GLN A 2 6.72 56.38 -51.61
CA GLN A 2 7.51 55.59 -50.64
C GLN A 2 6.97 55.76 -49.19
N THR A 3 5.69 55.52 -48.92
CA THR A 3 5.14 55.70 -47.57
C THR A 3 4.26 54.53 -47.08
N THR A 4 4.18 53.40 -47.80
CA THR A 4 3.27 52.29 -47.45
C THR A 4 3.98 51.03 -46.89
N LEU A 5 5.32 50.97 -46.77
CA LEU A 5 6.03 49.78 -46.35
C LEU A 5 6.36 49.70 -44.84
N LEU A 6 6.24 50.78 -44.09
CA LEU A 6 6.58 50.82 -42.66
C LEU A 6 5.45 50.40 -41.71
N ALA A 7 4.19 50.45 -42.15
CA ALA A 7 3.04 50.08 -41.31
C ALA A 7 2.84 48.56 -41.17
N ARG A 8 3.38 47.74 -42.07
CA ARG A 8 3.16 46.29 -42.08
C ARG A 8 4.07 45.52 -41.10
N ARG A 9 5.24 46.12 -40.78
CA ARG A 9 6.20 45.48 -39.85
C ARG A 9 5.80 45.56 -38.38
N ARG A 10 5.03 46.57 -37.98
CA ARG A 10 4.59 46.74 -36.58
C ARG A 10 3.49 45.74 -36.14
N ARG A 11 2.66 45.29 -37.08
CA ARG A 11 1.57 44.33 -36.78
C ARG A 11 2.06 42.90 -36.58
N PHE A 12 3.18 42.51 -37.19
CA PHE A 12 3.79 41.18 -37.02
C PHE A 12 4.46 40.99 -35.65
N GLY A 13 5.01 42.07 -35.08
CA GLY A 13 5.67 42.02 -33.77
C GLY A 13 4.70 41.77 -32.60
N TRP A 14 3.47 42.31 -32.70
CA TRP A 14 2.47 42.18 -31.67
C TRP A 14 1.80 40.79 -31.64
N VAL A 15 1.67 40.16 -32.80
CA VAL A 15 1.11 38.79 -32.88
C VAL A 15 2.12 37.77 -32.36
N ALA A 16 3.42 37.96 -32.63
CA ALA A 16 4.46 37.10 -32.10
C ALA A 16 4.60 37.19 -30.56
N LEU A 17 4.43 38.39 -30.00
CA LEU A 17 4.48 38.61 -28.55
C LEU A 17 3.26 38.00 -27.82
N ALA A 18 2.08 38.05 -28.44
CA ALA A 18 0.86 37.47 -27.88
C ALA A 18 0.88 35.92 -27.84
N VAL A 19 1.50 35.30 -28.88
CA VAL A 19 1.67 33.84 -28.96
C VAL A 19 2.69 33.34 -27.92
N ALA A 20 3.78 34.10 -27.69
CA ALA A 20 4.79 33.77 -26.69
C ALA A 20 4.23 33.87 -25.23
N ALA A 21 3.36 34.89 -24.96
CA ALA A 21 2.71 35.04 -23.64
C ALA A 21 1.68 33.95 -23.38
N GLY A 22 0.97 33.40 -24.38
CA GLY A 22 0.03 32.30 -24.25
C GLY A 22 0.69 30.96 -23.93
N ALA A 23 1.92 30.73 -24.41
CA ALA A 23 2.67 29.50 -24.16
C ALA A 23 3.19 29.41 -22.71
N LEU A 24 3.39 30.53 -22.02
CA LEU A 24 3.84 30.55 -20.62
C LEU A 24 2.74 30.28 -19.61
N LEU A 25 1.46 30.46 -19.95
CA LEU A 25 0.32 30.21 -19.07
C LEU A 25 -0.16 28.75 -19.08
N GLY A 26 0.19 27.97 -20.11
CA GLY A 26 -0.19 26.55 -20.20
C GLY A 26 0.70 25.60 -19.41
N GLY A 27 1.88 26.04 -18.93
CA GLY A 27 2.87 25.17 -18.27
C GLY A 27 2.60 24.84 -16.81
N CYS A 28 1.78 25.64 -16.11
CA CYS A 28 1.55 25.46 -14.67
C CYS A 28 0.53 24.39 -14.31
N ALA A 29 -0.38 24.04 -15.23
CA ALA A 29 -1.43 23.05 -14.96
C ALA A 29 -0.92 21.61 -14.87
N SER A 30 0.23 21.30 -15.48
CA SER A 30 0.80 19.96 -15.48
C SER A 30 1.60 19.62 -14.20
N LEU A 31 1.96 20.62 -13.38
CA LEU A 31 2.72 20.43 -12.15
C LEU A 31 1.86 19.98 -10.97
N THR A 32 0.55 20.16 -11.04
CA THR A 32 -0.41 19.82 -9.98
C THR A 32 -1.34 18.66 -10.35
N GLY A 33 -1.04 17.93 -11.44
CA GLY A 33 -1.82 16.78 -11.90
C GLY A 33 -1.66 15.53 -11.02
N PRO A 34 -2.43 14.48 -11.33
CA PRO A 34 -2.29 13.18 -10.67
C PRO A 34 -0.85 12.66 -10.75
N ARG A 35 -0.39 12.01 -9.69
CA ARG A 35 0.96 11.45 -9.59
C ARG A 35 0.88 9.97 -9.26
N GLU A 36 1.85 9.21 -9.75
CA GLU A 36 2.04 7.82 -9.38
C GLU A 36 3.36 7.67 -8.62
N VAL A 37 3.30 7.01 -7.48
CA VAL A 37 4.46 6.74 -6.62
C VAL A 37 4.65 5.24 -6.53
N ALA A 38 5.83 4.77 -6.88
CA ALA A 38 6.21 3.39 -6.71
C ALA A 38 6.70 3.14 -5.27
N VAL A 39 6.17 2.12 -4.63
CA VAL A 39 6.62 1.62 -3.33
C VAL A 39 7.27 0.26 -3.54
N PRO A 40 8.60 0.16 -3.49
CA PRO A 40 9.31 -1.10 -3.66
C PRO A 40 8.93 -2.12 -2.60
N LEU A 41 8.93 -3.41 -2.98
CA LEU A 41 8.61 -4.53 -2.08
C LEU A 41 9.53 -4.54 -0.84
N GLU A 42 10.80 -4.19 -1.00
CA GLU A 42 11.77 -4.12 0.10
C GLU A 42 11.39 -3.05 1.15
N ARG A 43 10.71 -1.97 0.73
CA ARG A 43 10.22 -0.96 1.67
C ARG A 43 9.05 -1.51 2.48
N LEU A 44 8.14 -2.24 1.85
CA LEU A 44 7.03 -2.92 2.52
C LEU A 44 7.55 -3.97 3.50
N GLN A 45 8.51 -4.79 3.06
CA GLN A 45 9.14 -5.82 3.86
C GLN A 45 9.79 -5.23 5.12
N ARG A 46 10.63 -4.20 4.96
CA ARG A 46 11.27 -3.51 6.09
C ARG A 46 10.27 -2.86 7.04
N GLY A 47 9.22 -2.23 6.50
CA GLY A 47 8.16 -1.63 7.32
C GLY A 47 7.40 -2.65 8.15
N LEU A 48 7.26 -3.86 7.61
CA LEU A 48 6.63 -4.97 8.31
C LEU A 48 7.56 -5.55 9.39
N GLU A 49 8.82 -5.81 9.05
CA GLU A 49 9.84 -6.33 9.97
C GLU A 49 9.98 -5.47 11.23
N GLN A 50 9.84 -4.14 11.12
CA GLN A 50 9.89 -3.22 12.26
C GLN A 50 8.73 -3.39 13.24
N LYS A 51 7.63 -4.00 12.81
CA LYS A 51 6.44 -4.27 13.64
C LYS A 51 6.49 -5.64 14.29
N PHE A 52 7.36 -6.53 13.84
CA PHE A 52 7.51 -7.88 14.36
C PHE A 52 8.69 -7.97 15.36
N PRO A 53 8.62 -8.89 16.33
CA PRO A 53 7.59 -9.89 16.54
C PRO A 53 6.28 -9.29 17.08
N LEU A 54 5.15 -9.78 16.57
CA LEU A 54 3.83 -9.46 17.08
C LEU A 54 3.42 -10.49 18.15
N GLN A 55 2.94 -10.00 19.27
CA GLN A 55 2.39 -10.85 20.34
C GLN A 55 0.89 -10.57 20.46
N GLN A 56 0.11 -11.62 20.43
CA GLN A 56 -1.34 -11.56 20.56
C GLN A 56 -1.80 -12.60 21.55
N ARG A 57 -2.77 -12.23 22.39
CA ARG A 57 -3.44 -13.16 23.28
C ARG A 57 -4.76 -13.59 22.67
N ALA A 58 -4.95 -14.88 22.52
CA ALA A 58 -6.17 -15.48 22.01
C ALA A 58 -6.85 -16.34 23.08
N LEU A 59 -8.19 -16.26 23.15
CA LEU A 59 -9.02 -17.04 24.06
C LEU A 59 -8.58 -16.96 25.54
N GLY A 60 -7.91 -15.90 25.94
CA GLY A 60 -7.46 -15.65 27.30
C GLY A 60 -6.29 -16.50 27.82
N VAL A 61 -6.02 -17.66 27.21
CA VAL A 61 -5.02 -18.64 27.67
C VAL A 61 -3.93 -18.95 26.66
N PHE A 62 -4.10 -18.58 25.40
CA PHE A 62 -3.09 -18.78 24.35
C PHE A 62 -2.35 -17.49 24.05
N GLU A 63 -1.05 -17.54 24.08
CA GLU A 63 -0.18 -16.46 23.61
C GLU A 63 0.38 -16.87 22.24
N LEU A 64 0.09 -16.06 21.23
CA LEU A 64 0.58 -16.23 19.87
C LEU A 64 1.69 -15.21 19.63
N GLN A 65 2.84 -15.69 19.20
CA GLN A 65 3.92 -14.87 18.73
C GLN A 65 4.12 -15.11 17.23
N LEU A 66 4.01 -14.03 16.45
CA LEU A 66 4.28 -14.03 15.02
C LEU A 66 5.66 -13.42 14.78
N ALA A 67 6.50 -14.08 14.00
CA ALA A 67 7.86 -13.68 13.72
C ALA A 67 8.22 -13.90 12.24
N ARG A 68 9.32 -13.27 11.80
CA ARG A 68 9.88 -13.40 10.45
C ARG A 68 8.86 -13.19 9.34
N PRO A 69 8.21 -12.02 9.27
CA PRO A 69 7.22 -11.74 8.25
C PRO A 69 7.86 -11.74 6.86
N GLN A 70 7.16 -12.28 5.87
CA GLN A 70 7.55 -12.23 4.46
C GLN A 70 6.37 -11.74 3.62
N VAL A 71 6.61 -10.73 2.79
CA VAL A 71 5.62 -10.14 1.88
C VAL A 71 5.88 -10.63 0.47
N THR A 72 4.81 -11.01 -0.22
CA THR A 72 4.85 -11.39 -1.64
C THR A 72 3.73 -10.68 -2.39
N VAL A 73 4.03 -10.18 -3.58
CA VAL A 73 3.05 -9.55 -4.47
C VAL A 73 2.37 -10.62 -5.30
N LEU A 74 1.04 -10.65 -5.26
CA LEU A 74 0.19 -11.49 -6.11
C LEU A 74 -0.36 -10.63 -7.25
N ARG A 75 0.26 -10.72 -8.43
CA ARG A 75 0.00 -9.81 -9.57
C ARG A 75 -1.39 -9.92 -10.17
N ASP A 76 -1.96 -11.12 -10.16
CA ASP A 76 -3.17 -11.41 -10.92
C ASP A 76 -4.44 -10.74 -10.37
N ASN A 77 -4.42 -10.25 -9.11
CA ASN A 77 -5.62 -9.75 -8.45
C ASN A 77 -5.38 -8.52 -7.55
N ASP A 78 -4.29 -7.78 -7.73
CA ASP A 78 -3.91 -6.66 -6.85
C ASP A 78 -3.92 -7.04 -5.37
N ARG A 79 -3.37 -8.22 -5.05
CA ARG A 79 -3.32 -8.78 -3.70
C ARG A 79 -1.88 -8.85 -3.19
N LEU A 80 -1.74 -8.78 -1.87
CA LEU A 80 -0.52 -9.16 -1.18
C LEU A 80 -0.74 -10.46 -0.43
N ALA A 81 0.28 -11.30 -0.43
CA ALA A 81 0.40 -12.42 0.50
C ALA A 81 1.41 -12.06 1.59
N LEU A 82 1.11 -12.47 2.81
CA LEU A 82 1.94 -12.33 3.98
C LEU A 82 2.12 -13.71 4.61
N ALA A 83 3.36 -14.14 4.78
CA ALA A 83 3.71 -15.34 5.53
C ALA A 83 4.46 -14.95 6.81
N ALA A 84 4.28 -15.71 7.89
CA ALA A 84 5.01 -15.54 9.13
C ALA A 84 5.09 -16.87 9.89
N ASP A 85 6.12 -17.00 10.71
CA ASP A 85 6.20 -18.08 11.68
C ASP A 85 5.30 -17.78 12.86
N VAL A 86 4.71 -18.82 13.41
CA VAL A 86 3.83 -18.77 14.58
C VAL A 86 4.40 -19.62 15.70
N SER A 87 4.49 -19.06 16.89
CA SER A 87 4.73 -19.80 18.13
C SER A 87 3.54 -19.63 19.05
N ILE A 88 2.99 -20.73 19.51
CA ILE A 88 1.82 -20.75 20.40
C ILE A 88 2.25 -21.30 21.76
N THR A 89 2.06 -20.51 22.80
CA THR A 89 2.28 -20.90 24.19
C THR A 89 0.97 -20.85 24.99
N SER A 90 0.83 -21.73 25.93
CA SER A 90 -0.30 -21.76 26.87
C SER A 90 0.08 -22.55 28.10
N PRO A 91 -0.48 -22.24 29.30
CA PRO A 91 -0.35 -23.07 30.47
C PRO A 91 -0.89 -24.50 30.28
N LEU A 92 -1.74 -24.70 29.27
CA LEU A 92 -2.31 -26.01 28.94
C LEU A 92 -1.39 -26.86 28.05
N LEU A 93 -0.35 -26.24 27.48
CA LEU A 93 0.63 -26.91 26.61
C LEU A 93 1.91 -27.20 27.39
N ARG A 94 2.45 -28.41 27.26
CA ARG A 94 3.71 -28.79 27.91
C ARG A 94 4.92 -28.03 27.33
N GLN A 95 4.82 -27.64 26.08
CA GLN A 95 5.86 -26.89 25.35
C GLN A 95 5.20 -26.00 24.31
N ALA A 96 5.92 -24.98 23.88
CA ALA A 96 5.50 -24.10 22.77
C ALA A 96 5.31 -24.91 21.48
N VAL A 97 4.20 -24.69 20.81
CA VAL A 97 3.90 -25.30 19.51
C VAL A 97 4.34 -24.32 18.41
N GLN A 98 5.13 -24.82 17.49
CA GLN A 98 5.63 -24.04 16.35
C GLN A 98 4.79 -24.31 15.10
N GLY A 99 4.66 -23.29 14.26
CA GLY A 99 3.91 -23.39 13.03
C GLY A 99 4.23 -22.25 12.06
N SER A 100 3.42 -22.16 11.04
CA SER A 100 3.45 -21.04 10.08
C SER A 100 2.05 -20.62 9.68
N VAL A 101 1.90 -19.36 9.35
CA VAL A 101 0.67 -18.80 8.79
C VAL A 101 0.99 -18.11 7.48
N SER A 102 0.16 -18.30 6.46
CA SER A 102 0.12 -17.46 5.29
C SER A 102 -1.30 -16.95 5.09
N LEU A 103 -1.40 -15.67 4.78
CA LEU A 103 -2.64 -15.00 4.49
C LEU A 103 -2.48 -14.14 3.23
N SER A 104 -3.56 -13.90 2.53
CA SER A 104 -3.56 -12.95 1.43
C SER A 104 -4.76 -12.02 1.54
N GLY A 105 -4.62 -10.82 0.99
CA GLY A 105 -5.66 -9.81 1.00
C GLY A 105 -5.52 -8.82 -0.13
N ARG A 106 -6.61 -8.14 -0.45
CA ARG A 106 -6.63 -7.06 -1.43
C ARG A 106 -6.09 -5.78 -0.81
N LEU A 107 -5.33 -5.02 -1.60
CA LEU A 107 -4.84 -3.73 -1.17
C LEU A 107 -5.94 -2.67 -1.28
N LEU A 108 -6.18 -1.96 -0.21
CA LEU A 108 -7.12 -0.85 -0.14
C LEU A 108 -6.42 0.39 0.43
N VAL A 109 -6.84 1.55 -0.05
CA VAL A 109 -6.41 2.84 0.49
C VAL A 109 -7.37 3.26 1.61
N ASP A 110 -6.83 3.49 2.79
CA ASP A 110 -7.54 4.11 3.92
C ASP A 110 -7.09 5.58 4.06
N ASN A 111 -7.89 6.48 3.53
CA ASN A 111 -7.61 7.92 3.57
C ASN A 111 -7.77 8.54 4.96
N VAL A 112 -8.51 7.89 5.85
CA VAL A 112 -8.70 8.37 7.24
C VAL A 112 -7.43 8.14 8.05
N ARG A 113 -6.81 6.97 7.86
CA ARG A 113 -5.57 6.60 8.54
C ARG A 113 -4.31 6.98 7.76
N ASN A 114 -4.45 7.52 6.54
CA ASN A 114 -3.35 7.74 5.59
C ASN A 114 -2.50 6.47 5.43
N ALA A 115 -3.15 5.35 5.12
CA ALA A 115 -2.51 4.06 5.10
C ALA A 115 -3.00 3.18 3.94
N VAL A 116 -2.20 2.18 3.60
CA VAL A 116 -2.62 1.03 2.82
C VAL A 116 -2.96 -0.10 3.79
N VAL A 117 -4.14 -0.66 3.67
CA VAL A 117 -4.63 -1.76 4.48
C VAL A 117 -4.95 -2.97 3.61
N LEU A 118 -4.98 -4.15 4.23
CA LEU A 118 -5.48 -5.36 3.60
C LEU A 118 -6.98 -5.48 3.83
N GLY A 119 -7.75 -5.45 2.74
CA GLY A 119 -9.15 -5.84 2.74
C GLY A 119 -9.35 -7.27 2.24
N ASP A 120 -10.49 -7.86 2.49
CA ASP A 120 -10.84 -9.23 2.09
C ASP A 120 -9.72 -10.23 2.41
N ALA A 121 -9.12 -10.06 3.59
CA ALA A 121 -8.03 -10.91 4.03
C ALA A 121 -8.54 -12.27 4.46
N HIS A 122 -7.86 -13.32 4.00
CA HIS A 122 -8.12 -14.69 4.41
C HIS A 122 -6.81 -15.44 4.66
N ILE A 123 -6.87 -16.43 5.51
CA ILE A 123 -5.74 -17.33 5.72
C ILE A 123 -5.74 -18.37 4.61
N ASP A 124 -4.67 -18.38 3.83
CA ASP A 124 -4.46 -19.38 2.77
C ASP A 124 -3.98 -20.70 3.38
N ARG A 125 -3.13 -20.61 4.41
CA ARG A 125 -2.59 -21.77 5.11
C ARG A 125 -2.25 -21.44 6.56
N PHE A 126 -2.59 -22.35 7.45
CA PHE A 126 -2.18 -22.33 8.84
C PHE A 126 -1.64 -23.72 9.21
N THR A 127 -0.36 -23.84 9.50
CA THR A 127 0.30 -25.10 9.79
C THR A 127 0.76 -25.08 11.25
N VAL A 128 0.48 -26.14 11.97
CA VAL A 128 0.90 -26.30 13.37
C VAL A 128 1.56 -27.68 13.53
N GLY A 129 2.71 -27.70 14.15
CA GLY A 129 3.45 -28.95 14.36
C GLY A 129 2.63 -29.97 15.16
N GLY A 130 2.66 -31.22 14.71
CA GLY A 130 1.95 -32.33 15.37
C GLY A 130 0.46 -32.46 15.07
N ALA A 131 -0.09 -31.62 14.19
CA ALA A 131 -1.49 -31.71 13.76
C ALA A 131 -1.61 -32.55 12.47
N ASP A 132 -2.60 -33.45 12.42
CA ASP A 132 -2.96 -34.18 11.20
C ASP A 132 -3.73 -33.28 10.21
N GLU A 133 -3.96 -33.75 8.97
CA GLU A 133 -4.63 -32.98 7.93
C GLU A 133 -6.03 -32.47 8.34
N ARG A 134 -6.80 -33.30 9.04
CA ARG A 134 -8.15 -32.94 9.48
C ARG A 134 -8.10 -31.83 10.51
N LEU A 135 -7.20 -31.93 11.49
CA LEU A 135 -6.98 -30.89 12.50
C LEU A 135 -6.43 -29.61 11.87
N GLN A 136 -5.52 -29.70 10.89
CA GLN A 136 -5.02 -28.57 10.12
C GLN A 136 -6.16 -27.80 9.44
N GLY A 137 -7.08 -28.50 8.78
CA GLY A 137 -8.26 -27.89 8.15
C GLY A 137 -9.15 -27.14 9.13
N GLN A 138 -9.41 -27.74 10.31
CA GLN A 138 -10.21 -27.11 11.37
C GLN A 138 -9.50 -25.87 11.95
N LEU A 139 -8.20 -25.95 12.17
CA LEU A 139 -7.39 -24.83 12.67
C LEU A 139 -7.37 -23.67 11.65
N THR A 140 -7.23 -23.97 10.37
CA THR A 140 -7.27 -22.95 9.30
C THR A 140 -8.64 -22.28 9.26
N ALA A 141 -9.74 -23.03 9.36
CA ALA A 141 -11.08 -22.47 9.40
C ALA A 141 -11.31 -21.56 10.62
N ALA A 142 -10.87 -22.01 11.81
CA ALA A 142 -10.95 -21.21 13.03
C ALA A 142 -10.07 -19.94 12.94
N ALA A 143 -8.87 -20.08 12.41
CA ALA A 143 -7.93 -18.97 12.23
C ALA A 143 -8.46 -17.92 11.26
N ASN A 144 -9.21 -18.30 10.21
CA ASN A 144 -9.83 -17.34 9.28
C ASN A 144 -10.81 -16.40 9.99
N VAL A 145 -11.60 -16.91 10.92
CA VAL A 145 -12.54 -16.08 11.69
C VAL A 145 -11.82 -15.02 12.53
N VAL A 146 -10.65 -15.37 13.05
CA VAL A 146 -9.83 -14.46 13.87
C VAL A 146 -9.05 -13.49 12.99
N ALA A 147 -8.47 -13.97 11.88
CA ALA A 147 -7.65 -13.19 10.97
C ALA A 147 -8.44 -12.04 10.34
N GLU A 148 -9.69 -12.28 9.95
CA GLU A 148 -10.54 -11.24 9.38
C GLU A 148 -10.69 -10.03 10.31
N LYS A 149 -10.72 -10.25 11.62
CA LYS A 149 -10.77 -9.17 12.61
C LYS A 149 -9.40 -8.50 12.83
N LEU A 150 -8.33 -9.30 12.90
CA LEU A 150 -6.99 -8.79 13.21
C LEU A 150 -6.37 -8.04 12.03
N VAL A 151 -6.55 -8.54 10.81
CA VAL A 151 -5.90 -7.97 9.61
C VAL A 151 -6.63 -6.72 9.12
N ARG A 152 -7.93 -6.61 9.33
CA ARG A 152 -8.73 -5.43 8.96
C ARG A 152 -8.22 -4.14 9.59
N ASP A 153 -7.59 -4.23 10.75
CA ASP A 153 -7.06 -3.09 11.50
C ASP A 153 -5.54 -2.90 11.34
N MET A 154 -4.86 -3.76 10.57
CA MET A 154 -3.41 -3.74 10.43
C MET A 154 -2.99 -3.03 9.14
N PRO A 155 -2.46 -1.81 9.21
CA PRO A 155 -1.92 -1.16 8.03
C PRO A 155 -0.64 -1.84 7.56
N VAL A 156 -0.57 -2.12 6.27
CA VAL A 156 0.62 -2.68 5.59
C VAL A 156 1.67 -1.58 5.35
N TYR A 157 1.18 -0.36 5.08
CA TYR A 157 2.02 0.80 4.83
C TYR A 157 1.34 2.07 5.34
N HIS A 158 2.08 2.95 6.00
CA HIS A 158 1.64 4.29 6.37
C HIS A 158 2.29 5.33 5.46
N PHE A 159 1.48 6.20 4.89
CA PHE A 159 1.98 7.35 4.15
C PHE A 159 2.58 8.37 5.13
N ARG A 160 3.79 8.81 4.82
CA ARG A 160 4.40 9.91 5.56
C ARG A 160 3.82 11.25 5.08
N PRO A 161 3.81 12.28 5.93
CA PRO A 161 3.30 13.59 5.55
C PRO A 161 4.00 14.21 4.32
N ASP A 162 5.29 13.93 4.13
CA ASP A 162 6.08 14.36 2.98
C ASP A 162 5.67 13.65 1.67
N GLU A 163 5.16 12.43 1.74
CA GLU A 163 4.63 11.69 0.58
C GLU A 163 3.25 12.24 0.14
N LEU A 164 2.50 12.83 1.06
CA LEU A 164 1.20 13.42 0.82
C LEU A 164 1.26 14.90 0.43
N ARG A 165 2.44 15.53 0.43
CA ARG A 165 2.61 16.93 0.05
C ARG A 165 3.71 17.08 -0.99
N TYR A 166 3.40 17.76 -2.08
CA TYR A 166 4.38 18.03 -3.14
C TYR A 166 4.19 19.44 -3.71
N LEU A 167 5.26 20.21 -3.80
CA LEU A 167 5.27 21.61 -4.25
C LEU A 167 4.19 22.47 -3.58
N GLY A 168 3.92 22.24 -2.29
CA GLY A 168 2.91 22.98 -1.53
C GLY A 168 1.47 22.48 -1.71
N VAL A 169 1.24 21.52 -2.62
CA VAL A 169 -0.08 20.92 -2.86
C VAL A 169 -0.25 19.67 -2.02
N GLN A 170 -1.40 19.55 -1.36
CA GLN A 170 -1.79 18.34 -0.65
C GLN A 170 -2.36 17.32 -1.65
N TYR A 171 -1.95 16.05 -1.49
CA TYR A 171 -2.42 14.94 -2.30
C TYR A 171 -3.12 13.90 -1.44
N VAL A 172 -4.06 13.20 -2.04
CA VAL A 172 -4.73 12.05 -1.44
C VAL A 172 -4.50 10.81 -2.31
N PRO A 173 -4.16 9.66 -1.73
CA PRO A 173 -4.05 8.42 -2.47
C PRO A 173 -5.44 7.96 -2.91
N THR A 174 -5.58 7.57 -4.18
CA THR A 174 -6.88 7.18 -4.77
C THR A 174 -6.92 5.74 -5.22
N THR A 175 -5.85 5.25 -5.82
CA THR A 175 -5.80 3.89 -6.37
C THR A 175 -4.46 3.26 -6.04
N ILE A 176 -4.49 1.95 -5.81
CA ILE A 176 -3.31 1.14 -5.58
C ILE A 176 -3.35 -0.07 -6.50
N ARG A 177 -2.21 -0.40 -7.08
CA ARG A 177 -2.03 -1.57 -7.94
C ARG A 177 -0.73 -2.28 -7.59
N THR A 178 -0.70 -3.58 -7.82
CA THR A 178 0.53 -4.37 -7.71
C THR A 178 1.36 -4.23 -8.99
N THR A 179 2.67 -4.19 -8.83
CA THR A 179 3.65 -4.17 -9.93
C THR A 179 4.61 -5.35 -9.79
N ALA A 180 5.54 -5.50 -10.74
CA ALA A 180 6.57 -6.53 -10.66
C ALA A 180 7.42 -6.42 -9.39
N ASP A 181 7.72 -5.18 -8.98
CA ASP A 181 8.71 -4.86 -7.97
C ASP A 181 8.11 -4.27 -6.68
N GLY A 182 6.76 -4.28 -6.57
CA GLY A 182 6.09 -3.72 -5.40
C GLY A 182 4.69 -3.19 -5.70
N LEU A 183 4.42 -1.94 -5.33
CA LEU A 183 3.13 -1.29 -5.50
C LEU A 183 3.28 0.01 -6.27
N ALA A 184 2.27 0.35 -7.07
CA ALA A 184 2.07 1.65 -7.67
C ALA A 184 0.83 2.31 -7.04
N ILE A 185 1.02 3.47 -6.44
CA ILE A 185 -0.02 4.21 -5.75
C ILE A 185 -0.26 5.51 -6.50
N ARG A 186 -1.49 5.73 -6.93
CA ARG A 186 -1.92 6.96 -7.59
C ARG A 186 -2.41 7.95 -6.54
N PHE A 187 -1.93 9.17 -6.67
CA PHE A 187 -2.29 10.30 -5.84
C PHE A 187 -2.97 11.38 -6.70
N GLU A 188 -4.01 11.98 -6.19
CA GLU A 188 -4.68 13.12 -6.80
C GLU A 188 -4.61 14.34 -5.86
N PRO A 189 -4.57 15.57 -6.40
CA PRO A 189 -4.61 16.76 -5.57
C PRO A 189 -5.88 16.76 -4.70
N ALA A 190 -5.73 17.08 -3.42
CA ALA A 190 -6.88 17.31 -2.54
C ALA A 190 -7.70 18.50 -3.05
N LYS A 191 -9.01 18.35 -3.10
CA LYS A 191 -9.94 19.42 -3.51
C LYS A 191 -10.12 20.41 -2.37
#